data_2b984de8fee685fed6d9cb441af67d4e
#
_entry.id   2b984de8fee685fed6d9cb441af67d4e
#
_cell.length_a   1.000
_cell.length_b   1.000
_cell.length_c   1.000
_cell.angle_alpha   90.00
_cell.angle_beta   90.00
_cell.angle_gamma   90.00
#
_symmetry.space_group_name_H-M   'P 1'
#
loop_
_entity.id
_entity.type
_entity.pdbx_description
1 polymer ?
#
loop_
_entity_poly.entity_id
_entity_poly.type
_entity_poly.pdbx_seq_one_letter_code
_entity_poly.pdbx_strand_id
1 'polypeptide(L)'
;MSTVHSILCRKGVEVVTIDADRSVLDAAERMNERGIGGLVVVEGPRMVGIITERDILRRVVAAERNPSLTPVRAVMTSQVACCRRDTSLAECRAVMTNRRIRHLPVIDERGLCGIVTIGDLMAHEVGEHAATIEQLSGYIFGPTVREDQLAR
;
A
#
# COMPACT_ATOMS: atom_id res chain seq x y z
N MET A 1 -14.17 9.58 16.91
CA MET A 1 -12.86 8.96 16.60
C MET A 1 -12.93 8.35 15.20
N SER A 2 -11.98 8.70 14.35
CA SER A 2 -11.95 8.18 12.97
C SER A 2 -11.45 6.74 12.94
N THR A 3 -12.13 5.90 12.17
CA THR A 3 -11.84 4.47 12.03
C THR A 3 -11.54 4.12 10.58
N VAL A 4 -11.06 2.92 10.36
CA VAL A 4 -10.83 2.33 9.02
C VAL A 4 -12.09 2.43 8.15
N HIS A 5 -13.28 2.29 8.74
CA HIS A 5 -14.55 2.43 8.03
C HIS A 5 -14.65 3.79 7.31
N SER A 6 -14.23 4.88 7.95
CA SER A 6 -14.26 6.23 7.35
C SER A 6 -13.40 6.32 6.09
N ILE A 7 -12.24 5.66 6.09
CA ILE A 7 -11.36 5.59 4.91
C ILE A 7 -12.01 4.78 3.79
N LEU A 8 -12.54 3.59 4.10
CA LEU A 8 -13.16 2.72 3.10
C LEU A 8 -14.42 3.33 2.48
N CYS A 9 -15.21 4.08 3.24
CA CYS A 9 -16.36 4.81 2.70
C CYS A 9 -15.95 5.86 1.66
N ARG A 10 -14.77 6.47 1.82
CA ARG A 10 -14.27 7.50 0.91
C ARG A 10 -13.55 6.93 -0.32
N LYS A 11 -12.65 5.96 -0.11
CA LYS A 11 -11.81 5.40 -1.20
C LYS A 11 -12.41 4.17 -1.88
N GLY A 12 -13.38 3.52 -1.25
CA GLY A 12 -13.92 2.25 -1.71
C GLY A 12 -13.23 1.04 -1.07
N VAL A 13 -13.74 -0.13 -1.42
CA VAL A 13 -13.33 -1.43 -0.84
C VAL A 13 -12.56 -2.31 -1.83
N GLU A 14 -12.24 -1.80 -3.00
CA GLU A 14 -11.47 -2.54 -4.00
C GLU A 14 -10.09 -2.89 -3.44
N VAL A 15 -9.72 -4.17 -3.57
CA VAL A 15 -8.38 -4.67 -3.25
C VAL A 15 -7.78 -5.30 -4.49
N VAL A 16 -6.63 -4.82 -4.91
CA VAL A 16 -5.90 -5.42 -6.02
C VAL A 16 -5.15 -6.64 -5.49
N THR A 17 -5.45 -7.79 -6.06
CA THR A 17 -4.90 -9.08 -5.63
C THR A 17 -4.06 -9.72 -6.73
N ILE A 18 -3.26 -10.71 -6.34
CA ILE A 18 -2.52 -11.57 -7.24
C ILE A 18 -2.55 -13.00 -6.71
N ASP A 19 -2.64 -13.98 -7.59
CA ASP A 19 -2.53 -15.39 -7.21
C ASP A 19 -1.10 -15.73 -6.78
N ALA A 20 -0.98 -16.56 -5.76
CA ALA A 20 0.31 -16.95 -5.17
C ALA A 20 1.25 -17.66 -6.16
N ASP A 21 0.71 -18.31 -7.18
CA ASP A 21 1.48 -19.04 -8.18
C ASP A 21 1.91 -18.18 -9.39
N ARG A 22 1.43 -16.94 -9.46
CA ARG A 22 1.90 -15.99 -10.48
C ARG A 22 3.34 -15.55 -10.21
N SER A 23 4.02 -15.09 -11.25
CA SER A 23 5.41 -14.64 -11.11
C SER A 23 5.52 -13.29 -10.39
N VAL A 24 6.69 -13.04 -9.83
CA VAL A 24 7.03 -11.73 -9.28
C VAL A 24 7.00 -10.65 -10.37
N LEU A 25 7.35 -10.99 -11.61
CA LEU A 25 7.23 -10.07 -12.74
C LEU A 25 5.79 -9.63 -12.95
N ASP A 26 4.84 -10.57 -12.96
CA ASP A 26 3.40 -10.26 -13.06
C ASP A 26 2.95 -9.33 -11.92
N ALA A 27 3.46 -9.55 -10.71
CA ALA A 27 3.17 -8.69 -9.56
C ALA A 27 3.70 -7.26 -9.76
N ALA A 28 4.95 -7.13 -10.21
CA ALA A 28 5.57 -5.84 -10.48
C ALA A 28 4.83 -5.06 -11.59
N GLU A 29 4.47 -5.73 -12.66
CA GLU A 29 3.69 -5.14 -13.75
C GLU A 29 2.33 -4.65 -13.25
N ARG A 30 1.62 -5.44 -12.46
CA ARG A 30 0.33 -5.06 -11.89
C ARG A 30 0.44 -3.87 -10.93
N MET A 31 1.50 -3.82 -10.10
CA MET A 31 1.78 -2.67 -9.25
C MET A 31 2.01 -1.40 -10.08
N ASN A 32 2.77 -1.49 -11.17
CA ASN A 32 3.03 -0.36 -12.07
C ASN A 32 1.76 0.12 -12.76
N GLU A 33 0.94 -0.79 -13.30
CA GLU A 33 -0.32 -0.47 -13.97
C GLU A 33 -1.31 0.26 -13.06
N ARG A 34 -1.33 -0.13 -11.79
CA ARG A 34 -2.24 0.44 -10.79
C ARG A 34 -1.65 1.58 -9.98
N GLY A 35 -0.37 1.88 -10.12
CA GLY A 35 0.32 2.91 -9.34
C GLY A 35 0.33 2.63 -7.85
N ILE A 36 0.47 1.36 -7.45
CA ILE A 36 0.45 0.91 -6.05
C ILE A 36 1.73 0.15 -5.69
N GLY A 37 2.06 0.14 -4.41
CA GLY A 37 3.29 -0.47 -3.90
C GLY A 37 3.12 -1.83 -3.22
N GLY A 38 1.95 -2.45 -3.32
CA GLY A 38 1.69 -3.76 -2.71
C GLY A 38 0.42 -4.40 -3.24
N LEU A 39 0.42 -5.72 -3.24
CA LEU A 39 -0.72 -6.56 -3.65
C LEU A 39 -1.03 -7.57 -2.56
N VAL A 40 -2.32 -7.79 -2.31
CA VAL A 40 -2.75 -8.92 -1.49
C VAL A 40 -2.61 -10.20 -2.30
N VAL A 41 -1.98 -11.20 -1.72
CA VAL A 41 -1.76 -12.50 -2.35
C VAL A 41 -2.85 -13.46 -1.93
N VAL A 42 -3.46 -14.11 -2.91
CA VAL A 42 -4.60 -15.01 -2.69
C VAL A 42 -4.36 -16.40 -3.27
N GLU A 43 -5.03 -17.37 -2.68
CA GLU A 43 -5.27 -18.70 -3.25
C GLU A 43 -6.78 -18.93 -3.27
N GLY A 44 -7.38 -18.88 -4.45
CA GLY A 44 -8.84 -18.86 -4.56
C GLY A 44 -9.43 -17.69 -3.76
N PRO A 45 -10.40 -17.92 -2.86
CA PRO A 45 -11.02 -16.87 -2.07
C PRO A 45 -10.21 -16.46 -0.83
N ARG A 46 -9.10 -17.15 -0.54
CA ARG A 46 -8.34 -16.98 0.70
C ARG A 46 -7.13 -16.08 0.50
N MET A 47 -6.98 -15.06 1.36
CA MET A 47 -5.73 -14.32 1.49
C MET A 47 -4.66 -15.20 2.15
N VAL A 48 -3.50 -15.31 1.50
CA VAL A 48 -2.36 -16.10 1.99
C VAL A 48 -1.12 -15.25 2.27
N GLY A 49 -1.11 -14.01 1.84
CA GLY A 49 0.04 -13.13 2.06
C GLY A 49 -0.17 -11.74 1.49
N ILE A 50 0.90 -10.99 1.51
CA ILE A 50 1.05 -9.70 0.85
C ILE A 50 2.42 -9.65 0.17
N ILE A 51 2.50 -9.07 -1.02
CA ILE A 51 3.76 -8.79 -1.69
C ILE A 51 3.86 -7.28 -1.93
N THR A 52 4.99 -6.70 -1.53
CA THR A 52 5.25 -5.26 -1.64
C THR A 52 6.53 -5.01 -2.45
N GLU A 53 6.73 -3.76 -2.88
CA GLU A 53 7.96 -3.30 -3.52
C GLU A 53 9.20 -3.66 -2.68
N ARG A 54 9.08 -3.58 -1.35
CA ARG A 54 10.16 -3.94 -0.43
C ARG A 54 10.49 -5.43 -0.48
N ASP A 55 9.50 -6.30 -0.58
CA ASP A 55 9.71 -7.74 -0.72
C ASP A 55 10.45 -8.05 -2.03
N ILE A 56 10.07 -7.38 -3.12
CA ILE A 56 10.72 -7.52 -4.43
C ILE A 56 12.16 -7.05 -4.35
N LEU A 57 12.41 -5.89 -3.77
CA LEU A 57 13.76 -5.35 -3.62
C LEU A 57 14.65 -6.29 -2.80
N ARG A 58 14.18 -6.75 -1.66
CA ARG A 58 14.98 -7.52 -0.70
C ARG A 58 15.12 -8.99 -1.06
N ARG A 59 14.07 -9.62 -1.59
CA ARG A 59 13.99 -11.06 -1.76
C ARG A 59 14.12 -11.51 -3.21
N VAL A 60 14.05 -10.58 -4.15
CA VAL A 60 14.22 -10.87 -5.58
C VAL A 60 15.45 -10.16 -6.12
N VAL A 61 15.49 -8.83 -6.10
CA VAL A 61 16.60 -8.05 -6.68
C VAL A 61 17.89 -8.29 -5.89
N ALA A 62 17.90 -8.07 -4.57
CA ALA A 62 19.08 -8.26 -3.74
C ALA A 62 19.52 -9.74 -3.60
N ALA A 63 18.61 -10.67 -3.84
CA ALA A 63 18.87 -12.10 -3.86
C ALA A 63 19.22 -12.64 -5.26
N GLU A 64 19.33 -11.77 -6.25
CA GLU A 64 19.66 -12.11 -7.64
C GLU A 64 18.74 -13.19 -8.26
N ARG A 65 17.47 -13.18 -7.87
CA ARG A 65 16.46 -14.09 -8.42
C ARG A 65 15.89 -13.53 -9.73
N ASN A 66 15.53 -14.44 -10.63
CA ASN A 66 14.83 -14.05 -11.86
C ASN A 66 13.34 -13.82 -11.55
N PRO A 67 12.81 -12.60 -11.73
CA PRO A 67 11.42 -12.27 -11.40
C PRO A 67 10.40 -13.04 -12.23
N SER A 68 10.73 -13.40 -13.48
CA SER A 68 9.85 -14.18 -14.35
C SER A 68 9.68 -15.65 -13.90
N LEU A 69 10.69 -16.17 -13.21
CA LEU A 69 10.76 -17.58 -12.77
C LEU A 69 10.50 -17.76 -11.28
N THR A 70 10.35 -16.67 -10.55
CA THR A 70 10.10 -16.70 -9.11
C THR A 70 8.60 -16.55 -8.85
N PRO A 71 7.92 -17.53 -8.24
CA PRO A 71 6.51 -17.39 -7.89
C PRO A 71 6.37 -16.43 -6.69
N VAL A 72 5.27 -15.68 -6.67
CA VAL A 72 4.95 -14.73 -5.60
C VAL A 72 5.00 -15.39 -4.22
N ARG A 73 4.48 -16.62 -4.10
CA ARG A 73 4.49 -17.37 -2.82
C ARG A 73 5.88 -17.57 -2.22
N ALA A 74 6.93 -17.59 -3.04
CA ALA A 74 8.29 -17.81 -2.57
C ALA A 74 8.91 -16.58 -1.88
N VAL A 75 8.35 -15.40 -2.13
CA VAL A 75 8.92 -14.11 -1.66
C VAL A 75 7.92 -13.22 -0.94
N MET A 76 6.64 -13.56 -0.92
CA MET A 76 5.63 -12.82 -0.19
C MET A 76 5.86 -12.85 1.33
N THR A 77 5.25 -11.90 2.02
CA THR A 77 5.10 -11.94 3.48
C THR A 77 3.82 -12.69 3.80
N SER A 78 3.93 -13.80 4.56
CA SER A 78 2.79 -14.66 4.90
C SER A 78 2.17 -14.34 6.27
N GLN A 79 2.94 -13.79 7.21
CA GLN A 79 2.41 -13.30 8.48
C GLN A 79 1.94 -11.86 8.32
N VAL A 80 0.74 -11.68 7.78
CA VAL A 80 0.18 -10.38 7.45
C VAL A 80 -0.52 -9.77 8.67
N ALA A 81 -0.09 -8.56 9.06
CA ALA A 81 -0.85 -7.75 10.00
C ALA A 81 -2.11 -7.24 9.29
N CYS A 82 -3.25 -7.41 9.91
CA CYS A 82 -4.56 -6.99 9.42
C CYS A 82 -5.23 -6.06 10.43
N CYS A 83 -6.22 -5.31 9.97
CA CYS A 83 -7.10 -4.52 10.81
C CYS A 83 -8.57 -4.84 10.51
N ARG A 84 -9.48 -4.25 11.29
CA ARG A 84 -10.92 -4.35 11.09
C ARG A 84 -11.50 -3.00 10.72
N ARG A 85 -12.77 -2.96 10.30
CA ARG A 85 -13.45 -1.71 9.95
C ARG A 85 -13.55 -0.73 11.12
N ASP A 86 -13.71 -1.25 12.34
CA ASP A 86 -13.82 -0.49 13.57
C ASP A 86 -12.48 -0.13 14.23
N THR A 87 -11.35 -0.63 13.70
CA THR A 87 -10.01 -0.26 14.17
C THR A 87 -9.80 1.24 13.98
N SER A 88 -9.31 1.90 15.02
CA SER A 88 -9.00 3.34 14.95
C SER A 88 -7.81 3.62 14.05
N LEU A 89 -7.79 4.79 13.42
CA LEU A 89 -6.66 5.20 12.58
C LEU A 89 -5.36 5.36 13.38
N ALA A 90 -5.47 5.71 14.66
CA ALA A 90 -4.32 5.78 15.56
C ALA A 90 -3.69 4.40 15.79
N GLU A 91 -4.50 3.35 15.98
CA GLU A 91 -4.03 1.97 16.09
C GLU A 91 -3.38 1.49 14.79
N CYS A 92 -4.00 1.77 13.64
CA CYS A 92 -3.41 1.45 12.33
C CYS A 92 -2.03 2.09 12.18
N ARG A 93 -1.90 3.37 12.53
CA ARG A 93 -0.63 4.10 12.49
C ARG A 93 0.41 3.47 13.41
N ALA A 94 0.04 3.15 14.63
CA ALA A 94 0.94 2.51 15.60
C ALA A 94 1.46 1.18 15.08
N VAL A 95 0.60 0.33 14.51
CA VAL A 95 0.99 -0.96 13.90
C VAL A 95 1.92 -0.74 12.71
N MET A 96 1.58 0.16 11.80
CA MET A 96 2.42 0.47 10.63
C MET A 96 3.80 0.97 11.04
N THR A 97 3.87 1.85 12.04
CA THR A 97 5.14 2.39 12.56
C THR A 97 5.97 1.31 13.24
N ASN A 98 5.39 0.57 14.15
CA ASN A 98 6.09 -0.43 14.95
C ASN A 98 6.60 -1.60 14.09
N ARG A 99 5.82 -2.02 13.11
CA ARG A 99 6.19 -3.11 12.19
C ARG A 99 6.90 -2.64 10.92
N ARG A 100 7.03 -1.32 10.72
CA ARG A 100 7.61 -0.71 9.51
C ARG A 100 6.94 -1.19 8.23
N ILE A 101 5.63 -1.27 8.26
CA ILE A 101 4.77 -1.64 7.12
C ILE A 101 3.89 -0.46 6.72
N ARG A 102 3.44 -0.44 5.48
CA ARG A 102 2.63 0.65 4.91
C ARG A 102 1.28 0.20 4.38
N HIS A 103 0.97 -1.07 4.52
CA HIS A 103 -0.25 -1.69 4.02
C HIS A 103 -0.86 -2.57 5.10
N LEU A 104 -2.15 -2.38 5.37
CA LEU A 104 -2.94 -3.21 6.27
C LEU A 104 -4.18 -3.70 5.54
N PRO A 105 -4.26 -4.98 5.18
CA PRO A 105 -5.51 -5.58 4.74
C PRO A 105 -6.58 -5.45 5.82
N VAL A 106 -7.80 -5.16 5.41
CA VAL A 106 -8.96 -5.07 6.28
C VAL A 106 -9.75 -6.37 6.17
N ILE A 107 -10.00 -7.00 7.29
CA ILE A 107 -10.74 -8.25 7.37
C ILE A 107 -12.01 -8.11 8.19
N ASP A 108 -13.02 -8.86 7.84
CA ASP A 108 -14.26 -9.06 8.60
C ASP A 108 -14.59 -10.56 8.71
N GLU A 109 -15.78 -10.88 9.13
CA GLU A 109 -16.23 -12.28 9.28
C GLU A 109 -16.26 -13.06 7.96
N ARG A 110 -16.35 -12.37 6.83
CA ARG A 110 -16.35 -12.95 5.47
C ARG A 110 -14.97 -13.01 4.83
N GLY A 111 -13.94 -12.48 5.51
CA GLY A 111 -12.56 -12.44 5.03
C GLY A 111 -12.11 -11.03 4.63
N LEU A 112 -11.31 -10.95 3.56
CA LEU A 112 -10.77 -9.69 3.07
C LEU A 112 -11.88 -8.75 2.56
N CYS A 113 -11.95 -7.55 3.12
CA CYS A 113 -12.98 -6.57 2.78
C CYS A 113 -12.45 -5.18 2.43
N GLY A 114 -11.14 -5.01 2.34
CA GLY A 114 -10.51 -3.75 1.97
C GLY A 114 -9.01 -3.75 2.24
N ILE A 115 -8.39 -2.63 1.97
CA ILE A 115 -6.99 -2.38 2.30
C ILE A 115 -6.81 -0.91 2.70
N VAL A 116 -5.99 -0.66 3.69
CA VAL A 116 -5.62 0.69 4.15
C VAL A 116 -4.11 0.84 4.06
N THR A 117 -3.67 1.95 3.49
CA THR A 117 -2.26 2.29 3.37
C THR A 117 -1.89 3.50 4.22
N ILE A 118 -0.59 3.70 4.45
CA ILE A 118 -0.12 4.92 5.13
C ILE A 118 -0.55 6.19 4.39
N GLY A 119 -0.59 6.15 3.06
CA GLY A 119 -1.08 7.25 2.24
C GLY A 119 -2.56 7.57 2.49
N ASP A 120 -3.40 6.55 2.71
CA ASP A 120 -4.82 6.73 3.07
C ASP A 120 -4.98 7.41 4.43
N LEU A 121 -4.16 7.02 5.43
CA LEU A 121 -4.14 7.66 6.76
C LEU A 121 -3.75 9.13 6.65
N MET A 122 -2.69 9.40 5.89
CA MET A 122 -2.21 10.77 5.68
C MET A 122 -3.25 11.61 4.93
N ALA A 123 -3.86 11.08 3.88
CA ALA A 123 -4.91 11.77 3.12
C ALA A 123 -6.15 12.06 3.97
N HIS A 124 -6.49 11.19 4.91
CA HIS A 124 -7.61 11.40 5.83
C HIS A 124 -7.32 12.55 6.80
N GLU A 125 -6.13 12.58 7.41
CA GLU A 125 -5.71 13.67 8.29
C GLU A 125 -5.66 15.01 7.58
N VAL A 126 -5.18 14.98 6.35
CA VAL A 126 -5.11 16.10 5.42
C VAL A 126 -6.50 16.64 5.09
N GLY A 127 -7.50 15.77 4.86
CA GLY A 127 -8.87 16.18 4.62
C GLY A 127 -9.51 16.88 5.83
N GLU A 128 -9.06 16.58 7.04
CA GLU A 128 -9.47 17.30 8.26
C GLU A 128 -8.77 18.67 8.40
N HIS A 129 -7.65 18.90 7.70
CA HIS A 129 -6.83 20.11 7.75
C HIS A 129 -6.54 20.71 6.35
N ALA A 130 -7.51 20.66 5.43
CA ALA A 130 -7.33 21.06 4.03
C ALA A 130 -6.72 22.46 3.83
N ALA A 131 -7.05 23.43 4.69
CA ALA A 131 -6.49 24.79 4.65
C ALA A 131 -4.99 24.84 4.97
N THR A 132 -4.47 23.90 5.74
CA THR A 132 -3.06 23.87 6.16
C THR A 132 -2.16 23.31 5.05
N ILE A 133 -2.69 22.54 4.12
CA ILE A 133 -1.93 21.83 3.08
C ILE A 133 -1.64 22.72 1.89
N GLU A 134 -2.57 23.58 1.52
CA GLU A 134 -2.34 24.56 0.47
C GLU A 134 -1.15 25.46 0.83
N GLN A 135 -0.98 25.80 2.12
CA GLN A 135 0.17 26.52 2.64
C GLN A 135 1.45 25.66 2.63
N LEU A 136 1.39 24.39 3.06
CA LEU A 136 2.55 23.50 3.13
C LEU A 136 3.05 23.07 1.76
N SER A 137 2.18 22.93 0.75
CA SER A 137 2.58 22.62 -0.63
C SER A 137 3.51 23.67 -1.22
N GLY A 138 3.28 24.94 -0.92
CA GLY A 138 4.15 26.04 -1.35
C GLY A 138 5.56 25.97 -0.74
N TYR A 139 5.70 25.40 0.45
CA TYR A 139 7.01 25.24 1.12
C TYR A 139 7.79 24.01 0.65
N ILE A 140 7.10 22.91 0.31
CA ILE A 140 7.74 21.62 -0.04
C ILE A 140 8.23 21.63 -1.49
N PHE A 141 7.42 22.18 -2.41
CA PHE A 141 7.76 22.18 -3.84
C PHE A 141 8.49 23.43 -4.31
N GLY A 142 8.59 24.46 -3.45
CA GLY A 142 9.19 25.73 -3.81
C GLY A 142 8.54 26.41 -5.01
N PRO A 143 9.04 27.54 -5.48
CA PRO A 143 8.62 28.09 -6.75
C PRO A 143 9.05 27.12 -7.85
N THR A 144 8.10 26.66 -8.66
CA THR A 144 8.38 25.81 -9.85
C THR A 144 9.45 26.52 -10.68
N VAL A 145 10.64 25.92 -10.76
CA VAL A 145 11.66 26.40 -11.68
C VAL A 145 11.10 26.15 -13.08
N ARG A 146 10.77 27.21 -13.79
CA ARG A 146 10.29 27.10 -15.17
C ARG A 146 11.42 26.53 -16.01
N GLU A 147 11.09 25.60 -16.90
CA GLU A 147 12.07 24.93 -17.79
C GLU A 147 12.92 25.92 -18.59
N ASP A 148 12.41 27.14 -18.84
CA ASP A 148 13.11 28.23 -19.50
C ASP A 148 14.31 28.81 -18.70
N GLN A 149 14.41 28.50 -17.39
CA GLN A 149 15.54 28.92 -16.55
C GLN A 149 16.66 27.87 -16.44
N LEU A 150 16.45 26.66 -16.94
CA LEU A 150 17.46 25.58 -16.97
C LEU A 150 18.34 25.58 -18.23
N ALA A 151 18.05 26.42 -19.20
CA ALA A 151 18.73 26.50 -20.50
C ALA A 151 19.75 27.64 -20.61
N ARG A 152 20.38 28.06 -19.51
CA ARG A 152 21.50 29.05 -19.53
C ARG A 152 22.73 28.54 -18.83
#